data_b437811b530f2552b1116e54bb4a1a3b
#
_entry.id   b437811b530f2552b1116e54bb4a1a3b
#
_cell.length_a   1.000
_cell.length_b   1.000
_cell.length_c   1.000
_cell.angle_alpha   90.00
_cell.angle_beta   90.00
_cell.angle_gamma   90.00
#
_symmetry.space_group_name_H-M   'P 1'
#
loop_
_entity.id
_entity.type
_entity.pdbx_description
1 polymer ?
#
loop_
_entity_poly.entity_id
_entity_poly.type
_entity_poly.pdbx_seq_one_letter_code
_entity_poly.pdbx_strand_id
1 'polypeptide(L)'
;MLFHIIIAQKVRDMYQLIRSKHGDKNSIQQRQAGELEYLVFPKLEETGVVKHLFTTRTGGVSSGIYATMNLSFSRGDDPLNVMENYRRIGEVLETDPEHMVASRQTHTTNIHAVTEKDCGNGIGRASSYEDIDGLVTDVPGIALVTYYADCVPLYFVDPVHRAIVWHIPDGEERLQEWLPVWYCICRSIFIADRRSW
;
A
#
# COMPACT_ATOMS: atom_id res chain seq x y z
N MET A 1 0.17 -8.02 -13.42
CA MET A 1 0.71 -7.08 -12.43
C MET A 1 -0.27 -7.03 -11.28
N LEU A 2 0.16 -7.24 -10.06
CA LEU A 2 -0.69 -7.27 -8.87
C LEU A 2 -0.49 -5.96 -8.10
N PHE A 3 -1.53 -5.45 -7.48
CA PHE A 3 -1.52 -4.14 -6.82
C PHE A 3 -1.96 -4.26 -5.36
N HIS A 4 -1.30 -3.56 -4.48
CA HIS A 4 -1.65 -3.53 -3.06
C HIS A 4 -1.93 -2.11 -2.57
N ILE A 5 -3.00 -1.96 -1.80
CA ILE A 5 -3.43 -0.68 -1.25
C ILE A 5 -3.68 -0.86 0.25
N ILE A 6 -3.13 0.03 1.06
CA ILE A 6 -3.25 0.03 2.53
C ILE A 6 -3.72 1.37 3.05
N ILE A 7 -4.64 1.34 4.01
CA ILE A 7 -5.17 2.52 4.71
C ILE A 7 -4.96 2.38 6.22
N ALA A 8 -4.50 3.43 6.88
CA ALA A 8 -4.41 3.49 8.34
C ALA A 8 -5.78 3.72 8.99
N GLN A 9 -6.14 2.91 9.98
CA GLN A 9 -7.38 3.00 10.76
C GLN A 9 -7.13 3.33 12.23
N LYS A 10 -8.13 3.94 12.88
CA LYS A 10 -8.09 4.37 14.28
C LYS A 10 -8.46 3.21 15.22
N VAL A 11 -7.51 2.57 15.91
CA VAL A 11 -7.78 1.55 16.95
C VAL A 11 -6.89 1.72 18.19
N ARG A 12 -7.44 1.35 19.36
CA ARG A 12 -6.76 1.39 20.68
C ARG A 12 -5.97 0.10 20.94
N ASP A 13 -4.77 0.30 21.47
CA ASP A 13 -3.95 -0.63 22.28
C ASP A 13 -3.81 -2.08 21.84
N MET A 14 -2.73 -2.42 21.10
CA MET A 14 -2.11 -3.75 21.21
C MET A 14 -0.73 -3.83 20.54
N TYR A 15 0.27 -4.26 21.32
CA TYR A 15 1.59 -4.61 20.84
C TYR A 15 1.65 -6.10 20.48
N GLN A 16 1.77 -6.46 19.20
CA GLN A 16 2.21 -7.80 18.82
C GLN A 16 3.03 -7.78 17.53
N LEU A 17 4.25 -8.29 17.62
CA LEU A 17 5.03 -8.65 16.43
C LEU A 17 4.43 -9.94 15.85
N ILE A 18 3.65 -9.83 14.79
CA ILE A 18 3.01 -10.99 14.16
C ILE A 18 4.01 -11.59 13.17
N ARG A 19 4.61 -12.72 13.52
CA ARG A 19 5.40 -13.55 12.62
C ARG A 19 4.53 -14.69 12.08
N SER A 20 4.31 -14.74 10.77
CA SER A 20 3.79 -15.91 10.11
C SER A 20 4.90 -16.97 10.00
N LYS A 21 4.62 -18.21 10.46
CA LYS A 21 5.51 -19.33 10.17
C LYS A 21 5.36 -19.73 8.71
N HIS A 22 6.49 -20.07 8.08
CA HIS A 22 6.49 -20.59 6.71
C HIS A 22 5.51 -21.79 6.61
N GLY A 23 4.56 -21.72 5.65
CA GLY A 23 3.58 -22.78 5.43
C GLY A 23 2.25 -22.64 6.19
N ASP A 24 1.97 -21.52 6.87
CA ASP A 24 0.65 -21.25 7.42
C ASP A 24 -0.39 -21.07 6.30
N LYS A 25 -1.31 -22.03 6.20
CA LYS A 25 -2.37 -22.04 5.16
C LYS A 25 -3.36 -20.88 5.29
N ASN A 26 -3.36 -20.16 6.42
CA ASN A 26 -4.22 -19.01 6.69
C ASN A 26 -3.49 -17.66 6.48
N SER A 27 -2.28 -17.66 5.92
CA SER A 27 -1.51 -16.42 5.73
C SER A 27 -2.12 -15.47 4.71
N ILE A 28 -2.86 -15.98 3.72
CA ILE A 28 -3.52 -15.23 2.65
C ILE A 28 -4.95 -15.75 2.51
N GLN A 29 -5.91 -14.84 2.43
CA GLN A 29 -7.31 -15.18 2.16
C GLN A 29 -7.79 -14.44 0.91
N GLN A 30 -8.51 -15.15 0.05
CA GLN A 30 -9.22 -14.59 -1.08
C GLN A 30 -10.58 -14.09 -0.62
N ARG A 31 -10.96 -12.91 -1.09
CA ARG A 31 -12.26 -12.27 -0.84
C ARG A 31 -12.85 -11.73 -2.13
N GLN A 32 -14.14 -11.43 -2.09
CA GLN A 32 -14.88 -10.91 -3.21
C GLN A 32 -15.84 -9.79 -2.76
N ALA A 33 -15.87 -8.70 -3.54
CA ALA A 33 -16.83 -7.62 -3.39
C ALA A 33 -17.42 -7.33 -4.77
N GLY A 34 -18.68 -7.76 -5.00
CA GLY A 34 -19.27 -7.77 -6.34
C GLY A 34 -18.45 -8.64 -7.29
N GLU A 35 -17.96 -8.04 -8.37
CA GLU A 35 -17.07 -8.70 -9.34
C GLU A 35 -15.58 -8.60 -8.97
N LEU A 36 -15.23 -7.73 -8.03
CA LEU A 36 -13.85 -7.52 -7.61
C LEU A 36 -13.37 -8.66 -6.71
N GLU A 37 -12.38 -9.39 -7.19
CA GLU A 37 -11.67 -10.42 -6.44
C GLU A 37 -10.34 -9.88 -5.92
N TYR A 38 -10.05 -10.08 -4.64
CA TYR A 38 -8.84 -9.59 -4.00
C TYR A 38 -8.34 -10.51 -2.90
N LEU A 39 -7.09 -10.32 -2.51
CA LEU A 39 -6.45 -11.07 -1.43
C LEU A 39 -6.23 -10.16 -0.23
N VAL A 40 -6.30 -10.75 0.97
CA VAL A 40 -5.98 -10.08 2.23
C VAL A 40 -5.03 -10.94 3.07
N PHE A 41 -4.31 -10.29 3.96
CA PHE A 41 -3.49 -10.92 4.98
C PHE A 41 -4.19 -10.80 6.34
N PRO A 42 -4.86 -11.86 6.85
CA PRO A 42 -5.64 -11.78 8.09
C PRO A 42 -4.86 -11.18 9.26
N LYS A 43 -3.56 -11.48 9.34
CA LYS A 43 -2.70 -10.95 10.40
C LYS A 43 -2.52 -9.42 10.35
N LEU A 44 -2.62 -8.79 9.19
CA LEU A 44 -2.64 -7.33 9.11
C LEU A 44 -3.98 -6.78 9.57
N GLU A 45 -5.09 -7.46 9.26
CA GLU A 45 -6.43 -7.07 9.73
C GLU A 45 -6.58 -7.22 11.24
N GLU A 46 -6.01 -8.27 11.84
CA GLU A 46 -6.01 -8.50 13.29
C GLU A 46 -5.35 -7.36 14.07
N THR A 47 -4.47 -6.58 13.45
CA THR A 47 -3.89 -5.38 14.08
C THR A 47 -4.94 -4.31 14.35
N GLY A 48 -6.03 -4.28 13.59
CA GLY A 48 -7.10 -3.32 13.69
C GLY A 48 -6.71 -1.88 13.31
N VAL A 49 -5.50 -1.67 12.79
CA VAL A 49 -4.99 -0.32 12.43
C VAL A 49 -4.93 -0.08 10.93
N VAL A 50 -5.13 -1.12 10.11
CA VAL A 50 -5.06 -1.01 8.65
C VAL A 50 -6.22 -1.71 7.97
N LYS A 51 -6.71 -1.13 6.88
CA LYS A 51 -7.42 -1.82 5.81
C LYS A 51 -6.45 -2.04 4.67
N HIS A 52 -6.51 -3.19 4.02
CA HIS A 52 -5.64 -3.47 2.90
C HIS A 52 -6.27 -4.48 1.96
N LEU A 53 -5.85 -4.47 0.73
CA LEU A 53 -6.17 -5.50 -0.25
C LEU A 53 -5.05 -5.62 -1.28
N PHE A 54 -4.95 -6.80 -1.85
CA PHE A 54 -4.07 -7.12 -2.96
C PHE A 54 -4.95 -7.51 -4.14
N THR A 55 -4.98 -6.71 -5.20
CA THR A 55 -5.88 -6.94 -6.33
C THR A 55 -5.49 -8.16 -7.14
N THR A 56 -6.48 -8.84 -7.69
CA THR A 56 -6.29 -9.79 -8.78
C THR A 56 -6.51 -9.11 -10.13
N ARG A 57 -6.61 -9.87 -11.21
CA ARG A 57 -6.92 -9.34 -12.53
C ARG A 57 -8.42 -9.18 -12.79
N THR A 58 -9.28 -9.60 -11.89
CA THR A 58 -10.73 -9.67 -12.06
C THR A 58 -11.46 -8.49 -11.40
N GLY A 59 -12.65 -8.17 -11.90
CA GLY A 59 -13.54 -7.18 -11.32
C GLY A 59 -13.33 -5.73 -11.76
N GLY A 60 -12.45 -5.49 -12.74
CA GLY A 60 -12.31 -4.18 -13.39
C GLY A 60 -13.18 -4.01 -14.63
N VAL A 61 -13.07 -2.84 -15.27
CA VAL A 61 -13.80 -2.47 -16.48
C VAL A 61 -12.94 -2.46 -17.75
N SER A 62 -11.64 -2.59 -17.61
CA SER A 62 -10.73 -2.61 -18.77
C SER A 62 -10.99 -3.83 -19.66
N SER A 63 -10.72 -3.71 -20.95
CA SER A 63 -11.00 -4.73 -21.96
C SER A 63 -9.76 -5.14 -22.75
N GLY A 64 -9.92 -6.15 -23.61
CA GLY A 64 -8.85 -6.62 -24.47
C GLY A 64 -7.64 -7.12 -23.68
N ILE A 65 -6.45 -6.67 -24.04
CA ILE A 65 -5.19 -7.06 -23.37
C ILE A 65 -5.08 -6.55 -21.93
N TYR A 66 -5.90 -5.56 -21.56
CA TYR A 66 -5.94 -4.95 -20.22
C TYR A 66 -6.98 -5.58 -19.30
N ALA A 67 -7.73 -6.59 -19.78
CA ALA A 67 -8.86 -7.17 -19.06
C ALA A 67 -8.41 -7.83 -17.74
N THR A 68 -9.09 -7.49 -16.64
CA THR A 68 -10.12 -6.45 -16.48
C THR A 68 -9.68 -5.35 -15.52
N MET A 69 -8.80 -5.63 -14.55
CA MET A 69 -8.36 -4.75 -13.46
C MET A 69 -6.99 -4.13 -13.79
N ASN A 70 -6.93 -3.33 -14.86
CA ASN A 70 -5.72 -2.56 -15.14
C ASN A 70 -5.69 -1.29 -14.29
N LEU A 71 -4.58 -1.06 -13.60
CA LEU A 71 -4.37 0.11 -12.73
C LEU A 71 -3.20 0.97 -13.23
N SER A 72 -2.75 0.79 -14.46
CA SER A 72 -1.65 1.55 -15.03
C SER A 72 -2.13 2.53 -16.09
N PHE A 73 -1.93 3.82 -15.82
CA PHE A 73 -2.20 4.90 -16.78
C PHE A 73 -1.19 4.94 -17.96
N SER A 74 -0.05 4.29 -17.82
CA SER A 74 1.05 4.35 -18.82
C SER A 74 1.08 3.19 -19.82
N ARG A 75 0.12 2.26 -19.76
CA ARG A 75 0.11 1.06 -20.60
C ARG A 75 -0.72 1.18 -21.87
N GLY A 76 -1.42 2.31 -22.07
CA GLY A 76 -2.22 2.57 -23.27
C GLY A 76 -3.68 2.14 -23.17
N ASP A 77 -4.17 1.85 -21.99
CA ASP A 77 -5.61 1.70 -21.71
C ASP A 77 -6.31 3.06 -21.64
N ASP A 78 -7.62 3.08 -21.75
CA ASP A 78 -8.41 4.29 -21.53
C ASP A 78 -8.25 4.76 -20.08
N PRO A 79 -7.78 6.00 -19.84
CA PRO A 79 -7.65 6.54 -18.49
C PRO A 79 -8.94 6.51 -17.66
N LEU A 80 -10.10 6.59 -18.30
CA LEU A 80 -11.39 6.48 -17.62
C LEU A 80 -11.63 5.08 -17.05
N ASN A 81 -11.24 4.03 -17.79
CA ASN A 81 -11.30 2.66 -17.30
C ASN A 81 -10.36 2.45 -16.12
N VAL A 82 -9.14 2.98 -16.22
CA VAL A 82 -8.14 2.89 -15.13
C VAL A 82 -8.67 3.60 -13.87
N MET A 83 -9.24 4.79 -14.02
CA MET A 83 -9.80 5.53 -12.89
C MET A 83 -11.00 4.81 -12.27
N GLU A 84 -11.87 4.24 -13.08
CA GLU A 84 -13.00 3.42 -12.60
C GLU A 84 -12.52 2.19 -11.82
N ASN A 85 -11.42 1.56 -12.26
CA ASN A 85 -10.81 0.45 -11.53
C ASN A 85 -10.31 0.89 -10.16
N TYR A 86 -9.67 2.07 -10.05
CA TYR A 86 -9.29 2.65 -8.75
C TYR A 86 -10.50 2.97 -7.88
N ARG A 87 -11.59 3.48 -8.46
CA ARG A 87 -12.83 3.75 -7.73
C ARG A 87 -13.42 2.47 -7.11
N ARG A 88 -13.49 1.37 -7.86
CA ARG A 88 -13.95 0.06 -7.35
C ARG A 88 -13.11 -0.47 -6.19
N ILE A 89 -11.80 -0.28 -6.26
CA ILE A 89 -10.89 -0.61 -5.16
C ILE A 89 -11.16 0.29 -3.96
N GLY A 90 -11.35 1.57 -4.20
CA GLY A 90 -11.65 2.56 -3.17
C GLY A 90 -12.93 2.25 -2.40
N GLU A 91 -13.97 1.75 -3.05
CA GLU A 91 -15.21 1.31 -2.41
C GLU A 91 -14.98 0.21 -1.36
N VAL A 92 -14.10 -0.75 -1.65
CA VAL A 92 -13.75 -1.83 -0.71
C VAL A 92 -12.93 -1.30 0.46
N LEU A 93 -12.04 -0.34 0.19
CA LEU A 93 -11.19 0.27 1.21
C LEU A 93 -11.85 1.43 1.96
N GLU A 94 -13.05 1.86 1.55
CA GLU A 94 -13.77 3.03 2.07
C GLU A 94 -12.96 4.32 1.91
N THR A 95 -12.36 4.52 0.73
CA THR A 95 -11.61 5.71 0.35
C THR A 95 -11.83 6.07 -1.11
N ASP A 96 -11.50 7.29 -1.49
CA ASP A 96 -11.58 7.77 -2.87
C ASP A 96 -10.21 7.76 -3.55
N PRO A 97 -10.12 7.65 -4.89
CA PRO A 97 -8.86 7.74 -5.62
C PRO A 97 -8.06 9.02 -5.34
N GLU A 98 -8.74 10.11 -4.98
CA GLU A 98 -8.12 11.38 -4.60
C GLU A 98 -7.32 11.31 -3.30
N HIS A 99 -7.63 10.34 -2.41
CA HIS A 99 -6.88 10.07 -1.17
C HIS A 99 -5.87 8.93 -1.32
N MET A 100 -5.68 8.43 -2.53
CA MET A 100 -4.67 7.40 -2.82
C MET A 100 -3.37 8.06 -3.28
N VAL A 101 -2.24 7.50 -2.85
CA VAL A 101 -0.90 7.99 -3.20
C VAL A 101 -0.07 6.84 -3.72
N ALA A 102 0.42 6.98 -4.94
CA ALA A 102 1.26 5.97 -5.58
C ALA A 102 2.74 6.34 -5.54
N SER A 103 3.59 5.36 -5.29
CA SER A 103 5.04 5.49 -5.42
C SER A 103 5.45 5.52 -6.90
N ARG A 104 6.66 6.05 -7.16
CA ARG A 104 7.34 5.92 -8.45
C ARG A 104 8.62 5.12 -8.26
N GLN A 105 8.48 3.83 -8.43
CA GLN A 105 9.51 2.85 -8.13
C GLN A 105 10.61 2.82 -9.18
N THR A 106 11.86 2.94 -8.73
CA THR A 106 13.07 2.93 -9.56
C THR A 106 14.16 2.04 -8.96
N HIS A 107 13.80 1.18 -7.98
CA HIS A 107 14.71 0.27 -7.27
C HIS A 107 15.78 1.00 -6.46
N THR A 108 15.38 2.08 -5.79
CA THR A 108 16.22 2.82 -4.84
C THR A 108 15.85 2.48 -3.39
N THR A 109 16.45 3.17 -2.46
CA THR A 109 16.18 3.02 -1.02
C THR A 109 15.40 4.21 -0.44
N ASN A 110 14.88 5.09 -1.31
CA ASN A 110 14.23 6.31 -0.90
C ASN A 110 12.80 6.04 -0.41
N ILE A 111 12.50 6.52 0.79
CA ILE A 111 11.16 6.46 1.41
C ILE A 111 10.65 7.87 1.59
N HIS A 112 9.39 8.09 1.21
CA HIS A 112 8.71 9.37 1.38
C HIS A 112 7.64 9.29 2.47
N ALA A 113 7.64 10.27 3.38
CA ALA A 113 6.60 10.44 4.38
C ALA A 113 5.40 11.15 3.75
N VAL A 114 4.32 10.39 3.55
CA VAL A 114 3.10 10.84 2.88
C VAL A 114 2.21 11.60 3.84
N THR A 115 1.75 12.76 3.41
CA THR A 115 0.85 13.66 4.12
C THR A 115 -0.39 13.95 3.28
N GLU A 116 -1.35 14.71 3.81
CA GLU A 116 -2.54 15.14 3.08
C GLU A 116 -2.20 15.90 1.78
N LYS A 117 -1.05 16.59 1.71
CA LYS A 117 -0.59 17.31 0.51
C LYS A 117 -0.25 16.38 -0.66
N ASP A 118 0.04 15.14 -0.36
CA ASP A 118 0.41 14.11 -1.33
C ASP A 118 -0.81 13.41 -1.94
N CYS A 119 -1.99 13.60 -1.39
CA CYS A 119 -3.22 12.96 -1.84
C CYS A 119 -3.43 13.10 -3.35
N GLY A 120 -3.80 11.99 -4.00
CA GLY A 120 -3.99 11.89 -5.45
C GLY A 120 -2.70 11.75 -6.27
N ASN A 121 -1.51 11.80 -5.65
CA ASN A 121 -0.24 11.74 -6.38
C ASN A 121 -0.07 10.41 -7.13
N GLY A 122 0.14 10.49 -8.43
CA GLY A 122 0.31 9.33 -9.32
C GLY A 122 -0.99 8.60 -9.68
N ILE A 123 -2.15 9.05 -9.20
CA ILE A 123 -3.47 8.47 -9.48
C ILE A 123 -4.45 9.55 -9.93
N GLY A 124 -4.91 10.43 -9.05
CA GLY A 124 -5.80 11.54 -9.38
C GLY A 124 -5.09 12.70 -10.10
N ARG A 125 -3.78 12.78 -9.96
CA ARG A 125 -2.89 13.74 -10.64
C ARG A 125 -1.57 13.09 -11.05
N ALA A 126 -0.84 13.72 -11.96
CA ALA A 126 0.48 13.24 -12.35
C ALA A 126 1.42 13.10 -11.14
N SER A 127 2.24 12.07 -11.14
CA SER A 127 3.22 11.88 -10.07
C SER A 127 4.24 13.03 -10.05
N SER A 128 4.42 13.61 -8.87
CA SER A 128 5.49 14.56 -8.57
C SER A 128 6.73 13.88 -7.98
N TYR A 129 6.67 12.57 -7.76
CA TYR A 129 7.78 11.81 -7.19
C TYR A 129 8.78 11.41 -8.26
N GLU A 130 10.04 11.45 -7.88
CA GLU A 130 11.16 10.84 -8.57
C GLU A 130 11.85 9.92 -7.58
N ASP A 131 12.19 8.71 -8.00
CA ASP A 131 12.98 7.75 -7.22
C ASP A 131 12.44 7.45 -5.80
N ILE A 132 11.14 7.23 -5.65
CA ILE A 132 10.51 6.87 -4.37
C ILE A 132 10.03 5.43 -4.43
N ASP A 133 10.73 4.55 -3.72
CA ASP A 133 10.45 3.11 -3.66
C ASP A 133 9.75 2.67 -2.38
N GLY A 134 9.63 3.56 -1.40
CA GLY A 134 8.88 3.32 -0.17
C GLY A 134 8.00 4.50 0.18
N LEU A 135 6.84 4.21 0.77
CA LEU A 135 5.91 5.19 1.31
C LEU A 135 5.61 4.87 2.77
N VAL A 136 5.53 5.89 3.60
CA VAL A 136 5.11 5.78 5.00
C VAL A 136 4.08 6.83 5.32
N THR A 137 3.06 6.49 6.10
CA THR A 137 2.09 7.46 6.62
C THR A 137 1.51 7.02 7.96
N ASP A 138 1.19 7.99 8.80
CA ASP A 138 0.37 7.86 10.01
C ASP A 138 -0.96 8.62 9.86
N VAL A 139 -1.21 9.23 8.72
CA VAL A 139 -2.43 10.00 8.44
C VAL A 139 -3.58 9.05 8.11
N PRO A 140 -4.66 9.03 8.92
CA PRO A 140 -5.82 8.19 8.65
C PRO A 140 -6.53 8.57 7.34
N GLY A 141 -7.00 7.57 6.61
CA GLY A 141 -7.77 7.76 5.37
C GLY A 141 -6.90 7.86 4.10
N ILE A 142 -5.59 8.03 4.22
CA ILE A 142 -4.69 7.97 3.06
C ILE A 142 -4.39 6.52 2.71
N ALA A 143 -4.56 6.16 1.44
CA ALA A 143 -4.23 4.86 0.90
C ALA A 143 -2.89 4.89 0.16
N LEU A 144 -1.93 4.08 0.59
CA LEU A 144 -0.66 3.90 -0.09
C LEU A 144 -0.79 2.83 -1.17
N VAL A 145 -0.46 3.19 -2.40
CA VAL A 145 -0.60 2.32 -3.59
C VAL A 145 0.76 1.93 -4.12
N THR A 146 0.89 0.67 -4.47
CA THR A 146 2.15 0.08 -4.87
C THR A 146 1.97 -0.96 -5.96
N TYR A 147 2.98 -1.14 -6.79
CA TYR A 147 2.90 -1.96 -7.99
C TYR A 147 3.99 -3.04 -7.99
N TYR A 148 3.60 -4.27 -8.28
CA TYR A 148 4.51 -5.43 -8.30
C TYR A 148 4.42 -6.19 -9.60
N ALA A 149 5.54 -6.77 -10.01
CA ALA A 149 5.59 -7.82 -11.01
C ALA A 149 6.16 -9.09 -10.36
N ASP A 150 7.44 -9.11 -10.06
CA ASP A 150 8.22 -10.23 -9.52
C ASP A 150 8.93 -9.89 -8.19
N CYS A 151 8.92 -8.62 -7.78
CA CYS A 151 9.47 -8.20 -6.50
C CYS A 151 8.61 -8.67 -5.31
N VAL A 152 9.23 -8.92 -4.17
CA VAL A 152 8.54 -9.27 -2.92
C VAL A 152 8.19 -7.99 -2.16
N PRO A 153 6.89 -7.74 -1.92
CA PRO A 153 6.49 -6.59 -1.13
C PRO A 153 6.77 -6.77 0.36
N LEU A 154 7.23 -5.73 1.02
CA LEU A 154 7.35 -5.68 2.47
C LEU A 154 6.35 -4.69 3.06
N TYR A 155 5.53 -5.18 3.98
CA TYR A 155 4.55 -4.40 4.72
C TYR A 155 4.92 -4.36 6.18
N PHE A 156 5.05 -3.15 6.72
CA PHE A 156 5.25 -2.94 8.14
C PHE A 156 4.11 -2.11 8.68
N VAL A 157 3.56 -2.56 9.81
CA VAL A 157 2.51 -1.84 10.54
C VAL A 157 3.03 -1.60 11.94
N ASP A 158 3.05 -0.34 12.35
CA ASP A 158 3.28 0.06 13.73
C ASP A 158 1.93 0.35 14.40
N PRO A 159 1.40 -0.57 15.22
CA PRO A 159 0.11 -0.37 15.86
C PRO A 159 0.14 0.68 16.97
N VAL A 160 1.32 1.08 17.45
CA VAL A 160 1.50 2.08 18.50
C VAL A 160 1.37 3.49 17.96
N HIS A 161 2.15 3.77 16.91
CA HIS A 161 2.15 5.06 16.23
C HIS A 161 1.14 5.11 15.10
N ARG A 162 0.43 3.99 14.83
CA ARG A 162 -0.55 3.83 13.75
C ARG A 162 0.00 4.17 12.38
N ALA A 163 1.26 3.83 12.17
CA ALA A 163 1.95 4.06 10.93
C ALA A 163 2.01 2.79 10.10
N ILE A 164 1.93 2.99 8.79
CA ILE A 164 2.15 1.96 7.80
C ILE A 164 3.34 2.35 6.94
N VAL A 165 4.20 1.39 6.71
CA VAL A 165 5.35 1.54 5.80
C VAL A 165 5.24 0.46 4.76
N TRP A 166 5.52 0.85 3.55
CA TRP A 166 5.63 -0.06 2.44
C TRP A 166 6.92 0.17 1.67
N HIS A 167 7.58 -0.92 1.29
CA HIS A 167 8.82 -0.89 0.53
C HIS A 167 8.98 -2.11 -0.37
N ILE A 168 9.68 -1.96 -1.48
CA ILE A 168 10.15 -3.05 -2.33
C ILE A 168 11.67 -3.18 -2.19
N PRO A 169 12.19 -4.19 -1.48
CA PRO A 169 13.60 -4.50 -1.54
C PRO A 169 13.95 -5.16 -2.87
N ASP A 170 15.09 -4.80 -3.41
CA ASP A 170 15.69 -5.47 -4.56
C ASP A 170 16.54 -6.65 -4.04
N GLY A 171 15.97 -7.88 -4.10
CA GLY A 171 16.63 -9.12 -3.73
C GLY A 171 16.64 -9.49 -2.23
N GLU A 172 16.92 -10.76 -1.93
CA GLU A 172 16.91 -11.33 -0.57
C GLU A 172 17.94 -10.73 0.40
N GLU A 173 19.07 -10.25 -0.11
CA GLU A 173 20.17 -9.73 0.70
C GLU A 173 19.83 -8.41 1.40
N ARG A 174 18.89 -7.63 0.87
CA ARG A 174 18.53 -6.30 1.39
C ARG A 174 17.53 -6.31 2.55
N LEU A 175 16.84 -7.41 2.80
CA LEU A 175 15.89 -7.53 3.92
C LEU A 175 16.55 -7.22 5.28
N GLN A 176 17.80 -7.65 5.48
CA GLN A 176 18.53 -7.42 6.74
C GLN A 176 19.01 -5.98 6.88
N GLU A 177 19.27 -5.29 5.78
CA GLU A 177 19.68 -3.88 5.76
C GLU A 177 18.49 -2.94 6.04
N TRP A 178 17.27 -3.36 5.68
CA TRP A 178 16.07 -2.53 5.78
C TRP A 178 15.41 -2.52 7.16
N LEU A 179 15.51 -3.59 7.92
CA LEU A 179 14.96 -3.63 9.28
C LEU A 179 15.49 -2.50 10.19
N PRO A 180 16.81 -2.20 10.19
CA PRO A 180 17.33 -1.05 10.93
C PRO A 180 16.86 0.30 10.37
N VAL A 181 16.75 0.43 9.05
CA VAL A 181 16.29 1.65 8.38
C VAL A 181 14.82 1.92 8.73
N TRP A 182 13.97 0.91 8.68
CA TRP A 182 12.58 1.00 9.11
C TRP A 182 12.46 1.44 10.58
N TYR A 183 13.22 0.82 11.47
CA TYR A 183 13.25 1.20 12.88
C TYR A 183 13.71 2.65 13.09
N CYS A 184 14.71 3.12 12.34
CA CYS A 184 15.16 4.49 12.34
C CYS A 184 14.13 5.47 11.79
N ILE A 185 13.42 5.10 10.70
CA ILE A 185 12.39 5.96 10.08
C ILE A 185 11.21 6.15 11.02
N CYS A 186 10.66 5.07 11.58
CA CYS A 186 9.60 5.17 12.58
C CYS A 186 10.04 6.06 13.74
N ARG A 187 11.24 5.85 14.26
CA ARG A 187 11.78 6.63 15.35
C ARG A 187 12.03 8.10 15.01
N SER A 188 12.50 8.39 13.80
CA SER A 188 12.83 9.76 13.38
C SER A 188 11.59 10.60 13.05
N ILE A 189 10.61 10.01 12.39
CA ILE A 189 9.33 10.67 12.06
C ILE A 189 8.57 10.99 13.35
N PHE A 190 8.52 10.05 14.31
CA PHE A 190 7.76 10.22 15.54
C PHE A 190 8.47 11.01 16.64
N ILE A 191 9.80 11.10 16.63
CA ILE A 191 10.55 11.96 17.57
C ILE A 191 10.49 13.43 17.14
N ALA A 192 10.44 13.71 15.84
CA ALA A 192 10.30 15.09 15.35
C ALA A 192 8.96 15.71 15.76
N ASP A 193 7.87 14.91 15.78
CA ASP A 193 6.53 15.40 16.14
C ASP A 193 6.35 15.60 17.66
N ARG A 194 7.14 14.95 18.51
CA ARG A 194 7.08 15.14 19.98
C ARG A 194 7.63 16.48 20.48
N ARG A 195 8.24 17.29 19.62
CA ARG A 195 8.79 18.61 20.00
C ARG A 195 7.82 19.78 19.74
N SER A 196 6.63 19.50 19.23
CA SER A 196 5.60 20.48 18.90
C SER A 196 4.32 20.37 19.78
N TRP A 197 4.44 19.73 20.96
CA TRP A 197 3.41 19.74 22.00
C TRP A 197 3.92 20.38 23.29
#